data_7511e43f5c5a8f103d47d78a2f569258
#
_entry.id   7511e43f5c5a8f103d47d78a2f569258
#
_cell.length_a   1.000
_cell.length_b   1.000
_cell.length_c   1.000
_cell.angle_alpha   90.00
_cell.angle_beta   90.00
_cell.angle_gamma   90.00
#
_symmetry.space_group_name_H-M   'P 1'
#
loop_
_entity.id
_entity.type
_entity.pdbx_description
1 polymer ?
#
loop_
_entity_poly.entity_id
_entity_poly.type
_entity_poly.pdbx_seq_one_letter_code
_entity_poly.pdbx_strand_id
1 'polypeptide(L)'
;DTKEIIGQTDYVIHLADIVAGIDYVFKNQGELFRINNLINSNLFDCCRKSNNSLKGIIYVGTVCSFPLTRQNALNPEPLKEIELFPAMPESAYGWSKLIGQLEISYLEKECGIPCCTLMFHNVYGTPTDFGERSQVIPALIRKAVNYPNEAFEVWGSGKQGRAFIHVNDVVNALVLALDKGWGHGYIQIGPPDCTSIKEIAEMIINISGKKITPFYDLSKPEGDKARCADYSKAQEILGWNPKVSLEEGLYESYHWIETQIRKGL
;
A
#
# COMPACT_ATOMS: atom_id res chain seq x y z
N ASP A 1 24.87 -0.48 -12.25
CA ASP A 1 25.01 -1.13 -10.96
C ASP A 1 24.38 -0.25 -9.86
N THR A 2 23.57 -0.85 -8.97
CA THR A 2 22.87 -0.14 -7.89
C THR A 2 23.83 0.64 -7.00
N LYS A 3 25.00 0.07 -6.69
CA LYS A 3 26.03 0.71 -5.87
C LYS A 3 26.57 1.99 -6.54
N GLU A 4 26.78 1.97 -7.84
CA GLU A 4 27.29 3.11 -8.61
C GLU A 4 26.26 4.24 -8.63
N ILE A 5 24.98 3.91 -8.85
CA ILE A 5 23.88 4.89 -8.85
C ILE A 5 23.74 5.54 -7.48
N ILE A 6 23.75 4.75 -6.41
CA ILE A 6 23.62 5.27 -5.04
C ILE A 6 24.79 6.20 -4.68
N GLY A 7 26.03 5.88 -5.13
CA GLY A 7 27.20 6.74 -4.90
C GLY A 7 27.11 8.12 -5.58
N GLN A 8 26.18 8.33 -6.49
CA GLN A 8 25.94 9.58 -7.24
C GLN A 8 24.59 10.24 -6.88
N THR A 9 23.91 9.76 -5.84
CA THR A 9 22.54 10.15 -5.49
C THR A 9 22.51 10.84 -4.13
N ASP A 10 21.75 11.92 -4.00
CA ASP A 10 21.51 12.59 -2.72
C ASP A 10 20.48 11.88 -1.85
N TYR A 11 19.41 11.37 -2.44
CA TYR A 11 18.29 10.73 -1.75
C TYR A 11 17.91 9.42 -2.42
N VAL A 12 17.46 8.47 -1.60
CA VAL A 12 16.89 7.21 -2.06
C VAL A 12 15.44 7.11 -1.59
N ILE A 13 14.51 6.86 -2.53
CA ILE A 13 13.13 6.48 -2.21
C ILE A 13 12.97 5.02 -2.62
N HIS A 14 12.87 4.14 -1.63
CA HIS A 14 12.81 2.69 -1.84
C HIS A 14 11.38 2.21 -1.99
N LEU A 15 10.96 2.03 -3.25
CA LEU A 15 9.63 1.53 -3.66
C LEU A 15 9.67 0.10 -4.18
N ALA A 16 10.88 -0.46 -4.41
CA ALA A 16 11.03 -1.78 -5.02
C ALA A 16 10.57 -2.89 -4.06
N ASP A 17 9.60 -3.70 -4.51
CA ASP A 17 8.99 -4.76 -3.73
C ASP A 17 8.19 -5.70 -4.64
N ILE A 18 7.98 -6.95 -4.23
CA ILE A 18 6.93 -7.79 -4.79
C ILE A 18 5.66 -7.57 -3.99
N VAL A 19 4.69 -6.91 -4.62
CA VAL A 19 3.36 -6.69 -4.09
C VAL A 19 2.32 -7.19 -5.09
N ALA A 20 1.26 -7.83 -4.60
CA ALA A 20 0.20 -8.37 -5.43
C ALA A 20 -1.10 -8.53 -4.64
N GLY A 21 -2.17 -8.98 -5.31
CA GLY A 21 -3.43 -9.32 -4.67
C GLY A 21 -3.28 -10.46 -3.66
N ILE A 22 -4.26 -10.55 -2.75
CA ILE A 22 -4.23 -11.45 -1.58
C ILE A 22 -3.98 -12.92 -1.93
N ASP A 23 -4.54 -13.42 -3.02
CA ASP A 23 -4.37 -14.82 -3.46
C ASP A 23 -2.90 -15.14 -3.78
N TYR A 24 -2.23 -14.25 -4.52
CA TYR A 24 -0.83 -14.42 -4.83
C TYR A 24 0.05 -14.41 -3.57
N VAL A 25 -0.20 -13.46 -2.67
CA VAL A 25 0.55 -13.32 -1.40
C VAL A 25 0.46 -14.60 -0.57
N PHE A 26 -0.76 -15.15 -0.38
CA PHE A 26 -0.94 -16.34 0.45
C PHE A 26 -0.44 -17.64 -0.21
N LYS A 27 -0.44 -17.72 -1.53
CA LYS A 27 0.10 -18.88 -2.27
C LYS A 27 1.62 -18.88 -2.37
N ASN A 28 2.27 -17.72 -2.30
CA ASN A 28 3.72 -17.58 -2.57
C ASN A 28 4.49 -16.98 -1.39
N GLN A 29 4.07 -17.22 -0.15
CA GLN A 29 4.60 -16.56 1.03
C GLN A 29 6.12 -16.70 1.19
N GLY A 30 6.69 -17.90 1.01
CA GLY A 30 8.12 -18.15 1.18
C GLY A 30 8.97 -17.43 0.15
N GLU A 31 8.56 -17.46 -1.12
CA GLU A 31 9.28 -16.78 -2.21
C GLU A 31 9.23 -15.25 -2.04
N LEU A 32 8.04 -14.73 -1.78
CA LEU A 32 7.81 -13.30 -1.56
C LEU A 32 8.64 -12.78 -0.39
N PHE A 33 8.60 -13.49 0.75
CA PHE A 33 9.40 -13.14 1.92
C PHE A 33 10.90 -13.09 1.59
N ARG A 34 11.41 -14.14 0.93
CA ARG A 34 12.83 -14.23 0.57
C ARG A 34 13.25 -13.11 -0.39
N ILE A 35 12.47 -12.86 -1.45
CA ILE A 35 12.86 -11.87 -2.47
C ILE A 35 12.79 -10.47 -1.90
N ASN A 36 11.73 -10.10 -1.18
CA ASN A 36 11.60 -8.77 -0.60
C ASN A 36 12.72 -8.47 0.40
N ASN A 37 13.08 -9.43 1.27
CA ASN A 37 14.21 -9.24 2.17
C ASN A 37 15.54 -9.09 1.41
N LEU A 38 15.77 -9.85 0.33
CA LEU A 38 16.96 -9.68 -0.50
C LEU A 38 17.01 -8.30 -1.18
N ILE A 39 15.90 -7.82 -1.69
CA ILE A 39 15.82 -6.47 -2.28
C ILE A 39 16.19 -5.42 -1.23
N ASN A 40 15.58 -5.49 -0.05
CA ASN A 40 15.83 -4.54 1.04
C ASN A 40 17.28 -4.57 1.48
N SER A 41 17.80 -5.75 1.88
CA SER A 41 19.16 -5.88 2.42
C SER A 41 20.25 -5.52 1.40
N ASN A 42 20.07 -5.87 0.12
CA ASN A 42 21.01 -5.48 -0.92
C ASN A 42 21.05 -3.96 -1.13
N LEU A 43 19.90 -3.30 -1.12
CA LEU A 43 19.82 -1.84 -1.25
C LEU A 43 20.47 -1.16 -0.04
N PHE A 44 20.11 -1.58 1.17
CA PHE A 44 20.63 -0.99 2.40
C PHE A 44 22.14 -1.24 2.59
N ASP A 45 22.65 -2.38 2.13
CA ASP A 45 24.11 -2.62 2.08
C ASP A 45 24.81 -1.65 1.11
N CYS A 46 24.21 -1.37 -0.05
CA CYS A 46 24.74 -0.35 -0.97
C CYS A 46 24.70 1.05 -0.33
N CYS A 47 23.62 1.41 0.37
CA CYS A 47 23.51 2.69 1.09
C CYS A 47 24.56 2.80 2.19
N ARG A 48 24.76 1.74 2.99
CA ARG A 48 25.79 1.68 4.03
C ARG A 48 27.20 1.94 3.47
N LYS A 49 27.47 1.48 2.26
CA LYS A 49 28.77 1.60 1.57
C LYS A 49 28.94 2.87 0.77
N SER A 50 27.97 3.79 0.78
CA SER A 50 27.99 5.02 -0.02
C SER A 50 28.89 6.15 0.53
N ASN A 51 29.73 5.87 1.53
CA ASN A 51 30.66 6.82 2.15
C ASN A 51 29.99 8.15 2.62
N ASN A 52 28.82 8.05 3.21
CA ASN A 52 28.03 9.19 3.73
C ASN A 52 27.65 10.24 2.66
N SER A 53 27.56 9.87 1.38
CA SER A 53 27.10 10.77 0.33
C SER A 53 25.58 11.01 0.37
N LEU A 54 24.81 10.09 0.96
CA LEU A 54 23.36 10.17 1.04
C LEU A 54 22.90 11.18 2.08
N LYS A 55 22.00 12.05 1.67
CA LYS A 55 21.30 13.02 2.54
C LYS A 55 20.08 12.41 3.23
N GLY A 56 19.56 11.29 2.72
CA GLY A 56 18.47 10.57 3.35
C GLY A 56 17.91 9.42 2.53
N ILE A 57 17.19 8.50 3.24
CA ILE A 57 16.54 7.34 2.67
C ILE A 57 15.08 7.29 3.14
N ILE A 58 14.14 7.27 2.20
CA ILE A 58 12.73 6.98 2.49
C ILE A 58 12.46 5.52 2.14
N TYR A 59 12.03 4.75 3.14
CA TYR A 59 11.54 3.39 2.96
C TYR A 59 10.01 3.38 2.92
N VAL A 60 9.46 2.67 1.96
CA VAL A 60 8.01 2.47 1.87
C VAL A 60 7.62 1.21 2.62
N GLY A 61 7.07 1.40 3.80
CA GLY A 61 6.44 0.38 4.63
C GLY A 61 4.98 0.13 4.25
N THR A 62 4.28 -0.65 5.06
CA THR A 62 2.88 -1.01 4.84
C THR A 62 2.11 -1.18 6.14
N VAL A 63 0.82 -0.86 6.12
CA VAL A 63 -0.10 -1.20 7.22
C VAL A 63 -0.18 -2.71 7.49
N CYS A 64 0.15 -3.57 6.53
CA CYS A 64 0.21 -5.03 6.72
C CYS A 64 1.28 -5.48 7.73
N SER A 65 2.17 -4.59 8.18
CA SER A 65 3.14 -4.84 9.25
C SER A 65 2.51 -4.81 10.65
N PHE A 66 1.31 -4.27 10.82
CA PHE A 66 0.62 -4.22 12.11
C PHE A 66 0.17 -5.61 12.59
N PRO A 67 0.03 -5.81 13.91
CA PRO A 67 -0.45 -7.06 14.47
C PRO A 67 -1.86 -7.40 13.99
N LEU A 68 -2.10 -8.67 13.63
CA LEU A 68 -3.40 -9.19 13.23
C LEU A 68 -4.48 -8.93 14.31
N THR A 69 -4.11 -8.96 15.58
CA THR A 69 -5.02 -8.69 16.70
C THR A 69 -5.67 -7.32 16.65
N ARG A 70 -5.02 -6.34 16.03
CA ARG A 70 -5.56 -4.98 15.87
C ARG A 70 -6.48 -4.84 14.65
N GLN A 71 -6.60 -5.87 13.82
CA GLN A 71 -7.27 -5.85 12.51
C GLN A 71 -8.46 -6.84 12.44
N ASN A 72 -8.86 -7.44 13.59
CA ASN A 72 -9.88 -8.48 13.66
C ASN A 72 -11.31 -7.99 13.97
N ALA A 73 -11.56 -6.68 13.98
CA ALA A 73 -12.89 -6.10 14.13
C ALA A 73 -13.35 -5.49 12.78
N LEU A 74 -14.67 -5.50 12.52
CA LEU A 74 -15.23 -4.85 11.32
C LEU A 74 -15.22 -3.31 11.45
N ASN A 75 -15.31 -2.80 12.68
CA ASN A 75 -15.20 -1.38 13.01
C ASN A 75 -14.03 -1.21 13.97
N PRO A 76 -12.78 -1.24 13.49
CA PRO A 76 -11.61 -1.09 14.32
C PRO A 76 -11.40 0.38 14.71
N GLU A 77 -10.83 0.59 15.88
CA GLU A 77 -10.18 1.88 16.16
C GLU A 77 -9.04 2.11 15.16
N PRO A 78 -8.85 3.35 14.67
CA PRO A 78 -7.73 3.67 13.78
C PRO A 78 -6.38 3.26 14.38
N LEU A 79 -5.54 2.64 13.56
CA LEU A 79 -4.22 2.15 13.96
C LEU A 79 -3.27 3.31 14.24
N LYS A 80 -2.50 3.22 15.33
CA LYS A 80 -1.44 4.18 15.68
C LYS A 80 -0.07 3.52 15.56
N GLU A 81 0.96 4.26 15.17
CA GLU A 81 2.31 3.73 14.96
C GLU A 81 2.88 3.02 16.19
N ILE A 82 2.53 3.46 17.40
CA ILE A 82 2.96 2.82 18.64
C ILE A 82 2.41 1.39 18.81
N GLU A 83 1.34 1.04 18.10
CA GLU A 83 0.70 -0.27 18.17
C GLU A 83 1.33 -1.29 17.21
N LEU A 84 2.38 -0.92 16.47
CA LEU A 84 3.11 -1.82 15.59
C LEU A 84 3.74 -2.99 16.36
N PHE A 85 4.07 -2.77 17.62
CA PHE A 85 4.63 -3.80 18.50
C PHE A 85 3.74 -4.05 19.73
N PRO A 86 3.65 -5.31 20.21
CA PRO A 86 4.35 -6.51 19.74
C PRO A 86 3.88 -6.93 18.34
N ALA A 87 4.85 -7.26 17.48
CA ALA A 87 4.58 -7.55 16.06
C ALA A 87 3.95 -8.92 15.86
N MET A 88 2.89 -8.98 15.03
CA MET A 88 2.27 -10.22 14.55
C MET A 88 1.56 -9.99 13.21
N PRO A 89 2.30 -9.63 12.14
CA PRO A 89 1.73 -9.50 10.80
C PRO A 89 1.02 -10.76 10.31
N GLU A 90 -0.06 -10.62 9.57
CA GLU A 90 -0.87 -11.73 9.05
C GLU A 90 -0.12 -12.59 8.02
N SER A 91 0.76 -11.98 7.24
CA SER A 91 1.39 -12.62 6.07
C SER A 91 2.89 -12.41 6.03
N ALA A 92 3.57 -13.27 5.25
CA ALA A 92 5.00 -13.13 4.94
C ALA A 92 5.34 -11.78 4.27
N TYR A 93 4.39 -11.17 3.54
CA TYR A 93 4.53 -9.82 3.03
C TYR A 93 4.65 -8.79 4.16
N GLY A 94 3.72 -8.79 5.10
CA GLY A 94 3.77 -7.90 6.27
C GLY A 94 5.07 -8.07 7.08
N TRP A 95 5.52 -9.31 7.27
CA TRP A 95 6.79 -9.61 7.93
C TRP A 95 8.01 -9.08 7.16
N SER A 96 8.09 -9.29 5.85
CA SER A 96 9.21 -8.78 5.05
C SER A 96 9.30 -7.25 5.07
N LYS A 97 8.15 -6.58 5.06
CA LYS A 97 8.09 -5.12 5.17
C LYS A 97 8.51 -4.64 6.56
N LEU A 98 8.07 -5.32 7.62
CA LEU A 98 8.47 -5.00 8.99
C LEU A 98 9.99 -5.20 9.20
N ILE A 99 10.56 -6.27 8.64
CA ILE A 99 12.00 -6.50 8.71
C ILE A 99 12.75 -5.37 8.00
N GLY A 100 12.32 -4.94 6.81
CA GLY A 100 12.91 -3.78 6.13
C GLY A 100 12.80 -2.48 6.96
N GLN A 101 11.70 -2.27 7.67
CA GLN A 101 11.54 -1.13 8.60
C GLN A 101 12.54 -1.19 9.76
N LEU A 102 12.82 -2.37 10.30
CA LEU A 102 13.83 -2.54 11.35
C LEU A 102 15.23 -2.35 10.78
N GLU A 103 15.53 -2.93 9.63
CA GLU A 103 16.84 -2.84 8.99
C GLU A 103 17.22 -1.39 8.69
N ILE A 104 16.30 -0.58 8.12
CA ILE A 104 16.57 0.84 7.87
C ILE A 104 16.75 1.64 9.16
N SER A 105 16.05 1.28 10.24
CA SER A 105 16.21 1.95 11.54
C SER A 105 17.58 1.67 12.18
N TYR A 106 18.14 0.48 11.96
CA TYR A 106 19.51 0.17 12.37
C TYR A 106 20.55 0.85 11.48
N LEU A 107 20.29 0.92 10.17
CA LEU A 107 21.13 1.68 9.25
C LEU A 107 21.27 3.16 9.68
N GLU A 108 20.16 3.81 10.03
CA GLU A 108 20.16 5.18 10.55
C GLU A 108 21.02 5.30 11.79
N LYS A 109 20.84 4.42 12.77
CA LYS A 109 21.58 4.43 14.05
C LYS A 109 23.07 4.18 13.88
N GLU A 110 23.44 3.27 12.99
CA GLU A 110 24.83 2.84 12.83
C GLU A 110 25.63 3.73 11.87
N CYS A 111 24.99 4.24 10.83
CA CYS A 111 25.66 5.00 9.77
C CYS A 111 25.35 6.52 9.81
N GLY A 112 24.40 6.95 10.63
CA GLY A 112 24.01 8.37 10.71
C GLY A 112 23.31 8.90 9.46
N ILE A 113 22.85 8.03 8.55
CA ILE A 113 22.11 8.44 7.36
C ILE A 113 20.66 8.72 7.79
N PRO A 114 20.12 9.94 7.59
CA PRO A 114 18.74 10.23 7.95
C PRO A 114 17.75 9.32 7.25
N CYS A 115 16.84 8.70 7.99
CA CYS A 115 15.85 7.78 7.46
C CYS A 115 14.43 8.16 7.84
N CYS A 116 13.48 7.80 6.97
CA CYS A 116 12.06 7.91 7.20
C CYS A 116 11.35 6.67 6.66
N THR A 117 10.40 6.13 7.41
CA THR A 117 9.52 5.06 6.91
C THR A 117 8.11 5.57 6.76
N LEU A 118 7.58 5.60 5.54
CA LEU A 118 6.17 5.88 5.27
C LEU A 118 5.39 4.57 5.15
N MET A 119 4.43 4.37 6.06
CA MET A 119 3.60 3.16 6.08
C MET A 119 2.30 3.42 5.32
N PHE A 120 2.21 2.90 4.10
CA PHE A 120 1.03 3.12 3.26
C PHE A 120 -0.10 2.15 3.61
N HIS A 121 -1.32 2.68 3.56
CA HIS A 121 -2.56 1.91 3.53
C HIS A 121 -2.83 1.41 2.10
N ASN A 122 -4.09 1.15 1.74
CA ASN A 122 -4.40 0.57 0.43
C ASN A 122 -4.32 1.64 -0.67
N VAL A 123 -3.15 1.75 -1.31
CA VAL A 123 -2.93 2.72 -2.39
C VAL A 123 -3.67 2.29 -3.65
N TYR A 124 -4.36 3.23 -4.30
CA TYR A 124 -5.00 3.05 -5.59
C TYR A 124 -4.82 4.31 -6.46
N GLY A 125 -5.09 4.21 -7.74
CA GLY A 125 -4.97 5.31 -8.70
C GLY A 125 -4.31 4.84 -9.99
N THR A 126 -4.04 5.76 -10.89
CA THR A 126 -3.56 5.49 -12.25
C THR A 126 -2.18 6.09 -12.50
N PRO A 127 -1.34 5.47 -13.35
CA PRO A 127 -1.55 4.18 -14.03
C PRO A 127 -1.48 2.98 -13.07
N THR A 128 -2.18 1.89 -13.37
CA THR A 128 -2.19 0.68 -12.54
C THR A 128 -2.32 -0.59 -13.37
N ASP A 129 -1.84 -1.72 -12.83
CA ASP A 129 -2.16 -3.05 -13.38
C ASP A 129 -3.61 -3.41 -13.02
N PHE A 130 -4.37 -3.87 -14.03
CA PHE A 130 -5.75 -4.33 -13.89
C PHE A 130 -5.93 -5.77 -14.38
N GLY A 131 -4.84 -6.51 -14.61
CA GLY A 131 -4.82 -7.92 -14.96
C GLY A 131 -5.31 -8.85 -13.84
N GLU A 132 -5.06 -10.16 -14.00
CA GLU A 132 -5.54 -11.18 -13.05
C GLU A 132 -4.91 -11.08 -11.65
N ARG A 133 -3.71 -10.51 -11.53
CA ARG A 133 -2.99 -10.34 -10.26
C ARG A 133 -3.20 -8.98 -9.60
N SER A 134 -4.05 -8.15 -10.21
CA SER A 134 -4.29 -6.79 -9.73
C SER A 134 -4.95 -6.75 -8.35
N GLN A 135 -4.82 -5.61 -7.69
CA GLN A 135 -5.49 -5.34 -6.42
C GLN A 135 -7.00 -5.15 -6.62
N VAL A 136 -7.74 -5.05 -5.51
CA VAL A 136 -9.22 -5.11 -5.52
C VAL A 136 -9.88 -4.02 -6.37
N ILE A 137 -9.47 -2.76 -6.26
CA ILE A 137 -10.09 -1.65 -7.03
C ILE A 137 -9.92 -1.85 -8.52
N PRO A 138 -8.70 -1.99 -9.08
CA PRO A 138 -8.56 -2.21 -10.53
C PRO A 138 -9.21 -3.50 -11.02
N ALA A 139 -9.21 -4.58 -10.22
CA ALA A 139 -9.91 -5.81 -10.57
C ALA A 139 -11.43 -5.62 -10.68
N LEU A 140 -12.06 -4.91 -9.72
CA LEU A 140 -13.50 -4.63 -9.76
C LEU A 140 -13.86 -3.68 -10.91
N ILE A 141 -13.03 -2.67 -11.18
CA ILE A 141 -13.23 -1.77 -12.33
C ILE A 141 -13.18 -2.56 -13.64
N ARG A 142 -12.17 -3.41 -13.86
CA ARG A 142 -12.07 -4.25 -15.05
C ARG A 142 -13.33 -5.11 -15.23
N LYS A 143 -13.79 -5.76 -14.16
CA LYS A 143 -15.02 -6.58 -14.17
C LYS A 143 -16.26 -5.74 -14.52
N ALA A 144 -16.37 -4.52 -14.01
CA ALA A 144 -17.47 -3.63 -14.34
C ALA A 144 -17.43 -3.18 -15.81
N VAL A 145 -16.25 -2.84 -16.33
CA VAL A 145 -16.07 -2.46 -17.74
C VAL A 145 -16.44 -3.62 -18.66
N ASN A 146 -16.01 -4.83 -18.35
CA ASN A 146 -16.24 -6.02 -19.18
C ASN A 146 -17.63 -6.67 -19.01
N TYR A 147 -18.41 -6.26 -17.99
CA TYR A 147 -19.73 -6.83 -17.76
C TYR A 147 -20.66 -6.63 -18.97
N PRO A 148 -21.44 -7.66 -19.42
CA PRO A 148 -21.67 -8.96 -18.78
C PRO A 148 -20.70 -10.08 -19.22
N ASN A 149 -19.72 -9.81 -20.09
CA ASN A 149 -18.79 -10.83 -20.62
C ASN A 149 -17.86 -11.39 -19.52
N GLU A 150 -17.54 -10.58 -18.51
CA GLU A 150 -16.87 -10.99 -17.29
C GLU A 150 -17.82 -10.82 -16.11
N ALA A 151 -17.97 -11.84 -15.26
CA ALA A 151 -18.82 -11.76 -14.07
C ALA A 151 -18.27 -10.74 -13.06
N PHE A 152 -19.14 -9.92 -12.49
CA PHE A 152 -18.75 -8.99 -11.42
C PHE A 152 -18.66 -9.75 -10.07
N GLU A 153 -17.59 -10.50 -9.91
CA GLU A 153 -17.30 -11.29 -8.72
C GLU A 153 -16.56 -10.46 -7.69
N VAL A 154 -17.07 -10.45 -6.46
CA VAL A 154 -16.45 -9.89 -5.25
C VAL A 154 -16.00 -11.04 -4.36
N TRP A 155 -14.72 -11.06 -3.97
CA TRP A 155 -14.20 -12.11 -3.12
C TRP A 155 -14.61 -11.93 -1.65
N GLY A 156 -15.10 -13.03 -1.04
CA GLY A 156 -15.60 -13.05 0.30
C GLY A 156 -16.96 -12.37 0.44
N SER A 157 -17.28 -11.94 1.66
CA SER A 157 -18.56 -11.29 1.99
C SER A 157 -18.63 -9.82 1.54
N GLY A 158 -17.49 -9.22 1.19
CA GLY A 158 -17.39 -7.79 0.93
C GLY A 158 -17.44 -6.90 2.16
N LYS A 159 -17.55 -7.48 3.37
CA LYS A 159 -17.65 -6.71 4.65
C LYS A 159 -16.29 -6.20 5.14
N GLN A 160 -15.19 -6.77 4.64
CA GLN A 160 -13.84 -6.36 5.02
C GLN A 160 -13.59 -4.91 4.62
N GLY A 161 -13.13 -4.10 5.60
CA GLY A 161 -12.91 -2.67 5.44
C GLY A 161 -11.43 -2.32 5.19
N ARG A 162 -11.17 -1.32 4.39
CA ARG A 162 -9.82 -0.80 4.11
C ARG A 162 -9.82 0.72 4.05
N ALA A 163 -8.73 1.32 4.50
CA ALA A 163 -8.46 2.71 4.22
C ALA A 163 -7.81 2.81 2.83
N PHE A 164 -8.54 3.33 1.85
CA PHE A 164 -8.06 3.54 0.50
C PHE A 164 -7.50 4.94 0.35
N ILE A 165 -6.27 5.04 -0.17
CA ILE A 165 -5.58 6.30 -0.39
C ILE A 165 -5.21 6.47 -1.86
N HIS A 166 -5.51 7.64 -2.43
CA HIS A 166 -5.17 7.92 -3.82
C HIS A 166 -3.67 8.14 -4.01
N VAL A 167 -3.14 7.68 -5.13
CA VAL A 167 -1.69 7.75 -5.43
C VAL A 167 -1.14 9.18 -5.39
N ASN A 168 -1.93 10.20 -5.77
CA ASN A 168 -1.50 11.60 -5.71
C ASN A 168 -1.25 12.06 -4.27
N ASP A 169 -2.05 11.60 -3.31
CA ASP A 169 -1.83 11.90 -1.88
C ASP A 169 -0.61 11.18 -1.33
N VAL A 170 -0.32 9.96 -1.83
CA VAL A 170 0.90 9.22 -1.51
C VAL A 170 2.14 9.95 -2.05
N VAL A 171 2.11 10.40 -3.31
CA VAL A 171 3.21 11.19 -3.90
C VAL A 171 3.42 12.48 -3.11
N ASN A 172 2.35 13.17 -2.72
CA ASN A 172 2.45 14.35 -1.87
C ASN A 172 3.12 14.04 -0.53
N ALA A 173 2.78 12.91 0.11
CA ALA A 173 3.41 12.48 1.36
C ALA A 173 4.93 12.21 1.18
N LEU A 174 5.33 11.55 0.08
CA LEU A 174 6.73 11.31 -0.25
C LEU A 174 7.52 12.63 -0.42
N VAL A 175 6.94 13.60 -1.14
CA VAL A 175 7.58 14.92 -1.32
C VAL A 175 7.72 15.67 0.01
N LEU A 176 6.67 15.65 0.84
CA LEU A 176 6.73 16.28 2.17
C LEU A 176 7.75 15.58 3.10
N ALA A 177 7.88 14.26 2.98
CA ALA A 177 8.84 13.49 3.78
C ALA A 177 10.30 13.79 3.41
N LEU A 178 10.59 14.13 2.14
CA LEU A 178 11.92 14.61 1.74
C LEU A 178 12.33 15.91 2.42
N ASP A 179 11.36 16.73 2.84
CA ASP A 179 11.62 17.99 3.54
C ASP A 179 11.60 17.81 5.08
N LYS A 180 10.65 17.03 5.61
CA LYS A 180 10.30 17.03 7.03
C LYS A 180 10.30 15.65 7.71
N GLY A 181 10.46 14.56 6.97
CA GLY A 181 10.23 13.20 7.49
C GLY A 181 11.39 12.59 8.27
N TRP A 182 12.56 13.23 8.31
CA TRP A 182 13.79 12.66 8.82
C TRP A 182 13.80 12.50 10.35
N GLY A 183 14.24 11.30 10.81
CA GLY A 183 14.41 11.05 12.24
C GLY A 183 13.10 10.79 13.01
N HIS A 184 11.96 10.75 12.36
CA HIS A 184 10.65 10.53 12.99
C HIS A 184 10.20 9.06 13.03
N GLY A 185 11.03 8.14 12.51
CA GLY A 185 10.73 6.71 12.47
C GLY A 185 9.56 6.41 11.52
N TYR A 186 8.52 5.74 12.04
CA TYR A 186 7.37 5.32 11.24
C TYR A 186 6.29 6.41 11.20
N ILE A 187 5.76 6.69 10.01
CA ILE A 187 4.66 7.65 9.79
C ILE A 187 3.63 6.96 8.89
N GLN A 188 2.40 6.80 9.37
CA GLN A 188 1.31 6.23 8.59
C GLN A 188 0.74 7.24 7.59
N ILE A 189 0.45 6.76 6.38
CA ILE A 189 -0.15 7.54 5.29
C ILE A 189 -1.41 6.81 4.83
N GLY A 190 -2.55 7.30 5.24
CA GLY A 190 -3.86 6.73 4.91
C GLY A 190 -4.99 7.53 5.57
N PRO A 191 -6.21 7.48 5.02
CA PRO A 191 -7.36 8.14 5.61
C PRO A 191 -7.86 7.41 6.87
N PRO A 192 -8.61 8.09 7.74
CA PRO A 192 -9.18 7.48 8.94
C PRO A 192 -10.40 6.60 8.63
N ASP A 193 -11.00 6.79 7.45
CA ASP A 193 -12.21 6.09 7.05
C ASP A 193 -11.91 4.68 6.56
N CYS A 194 -12.68 3.74 7.05
CA CYS A 194 -12.61 2.33 6.68
C CYS A 194 -13.78 2.01 5.76
N THR A 195 -13.54 1.94 4.45
CA THR A 195 -14.56 1.63 3.45
C THR A 195 -14.59 0.12 3.17
N SER A 196 -15.77 -0.50 3.22
CA SER A 196 -15.92 -1.92 2.90
C SER A 196 -15.75 -2.19 1.40
N ILE A 197 -15.32 -3.40 1.06
CA ILE A 197 -15.21 -3.81 -0.36
C ILE A 197 -16.58 -3.81 -1.04
N LYS A 198 -17.67 -4.03 -0.28
CA LYS A 198 -19.03 -3.92 -0.78
C LYS A 198 -19.35 -2.49 -1.21
N GLU A 199 -19.04 -1.48 -0.37
CA GLU A 199 -19.24 -0.06 -0.72
C GLU A 199 -18.41 0.33 -1.95
N ILE A 200 -17.14 -0.12 -2.05
CA ILE A 200 -16.31 0.08 -3.24
C ILE A 200 -16.99 -0.53 -4.48
N ALA A 201 -17.50 -1.75 -4.38
CA ALA A 201 -18.19 -2.41 -5.49
C ALA A 201 -19.44 -1.64 -5.93
N GLU A 202 -20.24 -1.15 -4.99
CA GLU A 202 -21.44 -0.35 -5.24
C GLU A 202 -21.08 0.99 -5.91
N MET A 203 -20.02 1.70 -5.45
CA MET A 203 -19.53 2.92 -6.08
C MET A 203 -19.08 2.67 -7.54
N ILE A 204 -18.32 1.61 -7.78
CA ILE A 204 -17.85 1.24 -9.13
C ILE A 204 -19.03 0.89 -10.04
N ILE A 205 -20.03 0.15 -9.54
CA ILE A 205 -21.26 -0.17 -10.30
C ILE A 205 -21.98 1.12 -10.69
N ASN A 206 -22.14 2.06 -9.74
CA ASN A 206 -22.78 3.35 -10.01
C ASN A 206 -22.02 4.16 -11.07
N ILE A 207 -20.69 4.25 -10.97
CA ILE A 207 -19.84 4.93 -11.97
C ILE A 207 -19.99 4.29 -13.35
N SER A 208 -20.11 2.96 -13.43
CA SER A 208 -20.25 2.24 -14.69
C SER A 208 -21.54 2.56 -15.47
N GLY A 209 -22.59 3.05 -14.79
CA GLY A 209 -23.91 3.26 -15.32
C GLY A 209 -24.65 1.98 -15.80
N LYS A 210 -24.06 0.80 -15.54
CA LYS A 210 -24.59 -0.50 -15.96
C LYS A 210 -25.47 -1.13 -14.88
N LYS A 211 -26.44 -1.96 -15.29
CA LYS A 211 -27.18 -2.82 -14.36
C LYS A 211 -26.39 -4.07 -14.04
N ILE A 212 -25.49 -3.98 -13.07
CA ILE A 212 -24.61 -5.06 -12.62
C ILE A 212 -25.19 -5.70 -11.37
N THR A 213 -25.26 -7.04 -11.34
CA THR A 213 -25.57 -7.81 -10.13
C THR A 213 -24.27 -8.41 -9.62
N PRO A 214 -23.74 -7.97 -8.46
CA PRO A 214 -22.51 -8.51 -7.91
C PRO A 214 -22.72 -9.93 -7.39
N PHE A 215 -21.73 -10.79 -7.61
CA PHE A 215 -21.65 -12.14 -7.03
C PHE A 215 -20.58 -12.17 -5.96
N TYR A 216 -20.97 -12.53 -4.72
CA TYR A 216 -20.04 -12.62 -3.59
C TYR A 216 -19.59 -14.08 -3.40
N ASP A 217 -18.32 -14.36 -3.72
CA ASP A 217 -17.74 -15.70 -3.57
C ASP A 217 -17.14 -15.91 -2.19
N LEU A 218 -17.93 -16.50 -1.27
CA LEU A 218 -17.53 -16.76 0.10
C LEU A 218 -16.42 -17.82 0.23
N SER A 219 -16.07 -18.54 -0.83
CA SER A 219 -14.96 -19.50 -0.84
C SER A 219 -13.59 -18.82 -0.97
N LYS A 220 -13.57 -17.56 -1.34
CA LYS A 220 -12.34 -16.78 -1.55
C LYS A 220 -11.88 -16.09 -0.27
N PRO A 221 -10.56 -15.87 -0.12
CA PRO A 221 -10.00 -15.23 1.08
C PRO A 221 -10.41 -13.75 1.19
N GLU A 222 -10.70 -13.31 2.41
CA GLU A 222 -11.02 -11.92 2.75
C GLU A 222 -9.83 -11.15 3.34
N GLY A 223 -8.89 -11.84 3.97
CA GLY A 223 -7.82 -11.25 4.79
C GLY A 223 -8.35 -10.62 6.08
N ASP A 224 -7.61 -9.64 6.62
CA ASP A 224 -8.02 -8.89 7.82
C ASP A 224 -9.43 -8.33 7.71
N LYS A 225 -10.15 -8.25 8.84
CA LYS A 225 -11.56 -7.76 8.84
C LYS A 225 -11.65 -6.29 8.49
N ALA A 226 -10.89 -5.42 9.17
CA ALA A 226 -10.81 -4.02 8.78
C ALA A 226 -9.59 -3.33 9.37
N ARG A 227 -9.14 -2.26 8.70
CA ARG A 227 -8.04 -1.40 9.14
C ARG A 227 -8.10 -0.02 8.51
N CYS A 228 -7.93 1.01 9.35
CA CYS A 228 -7.83 2.42 8.97
C CYS A 228 -6.73 3.12 9.77
N ALA A 229 -6.37 4.34 9.37
CA ALA A 229 -5.21 5.03 9.91
C ALA A 229 -5.60 6.11 10.91
N ASP A 230 -4.91 6.18 12.04
CA ASP A 230 -4.74 7.45 12.71
C ASP A 230 -3.56 8.18 12.04
N TYR A 231 -3.84 9.21 11.23
CA TYR A 231 -2.82 9.94 10.49
C TYR A 231 -2.36 11.24 11.19
N SER A 232 -2.70 11.41 12.47
CA SER A 232 -2.34 12.62 13.25
C SER A 232 -0.85 12.87 13.24
N LYS A 233 -0.02 11.84 13.28
CA LYS A 233 1.44 11.97 13.18
C LYS A 233 1.89 12.52 11.82
N ALA A 234 1.28 12.06 10.72
CA ALA A 234 1.56 12.60 9.39
C ALA A 234 1.15 14.07 9.27
N GLN A 235 0.03 14.44 9.88
CA GLN A 235 -0.43 15.83 9.93
C GLN A 235 0.52 16.71 10.75
N GLU A 236 0.93 16.26 11.94
CA GLU A 236 1.81 17.01 12.83
C GLU A 236 3.20 17.22 12.21
N ILE A 237 3.82 16.15 11.70
CA ILE A 237 5.21 16.17 11.23
C ILE A 237 5.32 16.72 9.82
N LEU A 238 4.50 16.20 8.90
CA LEU A 238 4.59 16.52 7.49
C LEU A 238 3.66 17.68 7.08
N GLY A 239 2.64 17.98 7.87
CA GLY A 239 1.52 18.83 7.45
C GLY A 239 0.64 18.13 6.40
N TRP A 240 0.71 16.80 6.34
CA TRP A 240 0.01 16.00 5.34
C TRP A 240 -1.45 15.77 5.71
N ASN A 241 -2.32 15.87 4.70
CA ASN A 241 -3.73 15.48 4.78
C ASN A 241 -4.14 14.86 3.45
N PRO A 242 -5.03 13.85 3.43
CA PRO A 242 -5.61 13.34 2.19
C PRO A 242 -6.46 14.43 1.53
N LYS A 243 -6.34 14.56 0.20
CA LYS A 243 -7.03 15.60 -0.59
C LYS A 243 -8.00 15.05 -1.62
N VAL A 244 -7.70 13.86 -2.14
CA VAL A 244 -8.52 13.22 -3.18
C VAL A 244 -9.60 12.39 -2.49
N SER A 245 -10.86 12.70 -2.73
CA SER A 245 -11.97 11.89 -2.22
C SER A 245 -12.00 10.52 -2.89
N LEU A 246 -12.59 9.54 -2.21
CA LEU A 246 -12.68 8.17 -2.74
C LEU A 246 -13.49 8.14 -4.04
N GLU A 247 -14.58 8.90 -4.12
CA GLU A 247 -15.43 9.03 -5.30
C GLU A 247 -14.65 9.58 -6.51
N GLU A 248 -13.90 10.68 -6.31
CA GLU A 248 -13.10 11.29 -7.38
C GLU A 248 -12.03 10.34 -7.89
N GLY A 249 -11.29 9.69 -6.98
CA GLY A 249 -10.24 8.75 -7.35
C GLY A 249 -10.77 7.49 -8.04
N LEU A 250 -11.93 6.96 -7.62
CA LEU A 250 -12.59 5.84 -8.29
C LEU A 250 -13.10 6.23 -9.68
N TYR A 251 -13.66 7.43 -9.83
CA TYR A 251 -14.10 7.96 -11.11
C TYR A 251 -12.93 8.07 -12.10
N GLU A 252 -11.82 8.68 -11.69
CA GLU A 252 -10.59 8.78 -12.48
C GLU A 252 -10.07 7.40 -12.89
N SER A 253 -9.95 6.49 -11.90
CA SER A 253 -9.43 5.14 -12.12
C SER A 253 -10.31 4.34 -13.07
N TYR A 254 -11.64 4.47 -12.95
CA TYR A 254 -12.59 3.79 -13.82
C TYR A 254 -12.41 4.20 -15.28
N HIS A 255 -12.41 5.49 -15.56
CA HIS A 255 -12.32 5.99 -16.93
C HIS A 255 -10.95 5.74 -17.56
N TRP A 256 -9.89 5.75 -16.77
CA TRP A 256 -8.57 5.37 -17.25
C TRP A 256 -8.54 3.88 -17.65
N ILE A 257 -8.96 2.97 -16.77
CA ILE A 257 -8.98 1.52 -17.06
C ILE A 257 -9.90 1.22 -18.25
N GLU A 258 -11.11 1.81 -18.29
CA GLU A 258 -12.02 1.67 -19.43
C GLU A 258 -11.34 2.06 -20.75
N THR A 259 -10.59 3.17 -20.73
CA THR A 259 -9.86 3.66 -21.90
C THR A 259 -8.77 2.67 -22.32
N GLN A 260 -8.01 2.08 -21.38
CA GLN A 260 -6.98 1.09 -21.70
C GLN A 260 -7.58 -0.18 -22.30
N ILE A 261 -8.66 -0.71 -21.69
CA ILE A 261 -9.37 -1.89 -22.21
C ILE A 261 -9.89 -1.65 -23.63
N ARG A 262 -10.46 -0.46 -23.91
CA ARG A 262 -10.91 -0.11 -25.28
C ARG A 262 -9.79 -0.02 -26.30
N LYS A 263 -8.55 0.25 -25.86
CA LYS A 263 -7.34 0.25 -26.70
C LYS A 263 -6.76 -1.16 -26.92
N GLY A 264 -7.29 -2.18 -26.26
CA GLY A 264 -6.80 -3.56 -26.34
C GLY A 264 -5.56 -3.85 -25.48
N LEU A 265 -5.34 -3.05 -24.45
CA LEU A 265 -4.25 -3.20 -23.47
C LEU A 265 -4.70 -4.03 -22.27
#